data_b1e99cb9f7f90fa3bbf00abf62797a00
#
_entry.id   b1e99cb9f7f90fa3bbf00abf62797a00
#
_cell.length_a   1.000
_cell.length_b   1.000
_cell.length_c   1.000
_cell.angle_alpha   90.00
_cell.angle_beta   90.00
_cell.angle_gamma   90.00
#
_symmetry.space_group_name_H-M   'P 1'
#
loop_
_entity.id
_entity.type
_entity.pdbx_description
1 polymer ?
#
loop_
_entity_poly.entity_id
_entity_poly.type
_entity_poly.pdbx_seq_one_letter_code
_entity_poly.pdbx_strand_id
1 'polypeptide(L)'
;DNAPDVNDIDIMPLGYATFLYDDAGNQIRKLAAPNSNRLPVTLDQIPVDLQHAVVAIEDERFYEHNGIDVKGILRAGMKAITTGDFSEGASTITQQLLKNNVFTNWTKESTWLERFTRKIQEQYLAVEVEKKINNKDVILENYLNTINLGAGTYGVQAAARKYFNKSGI
;
A
#
# COMPACT_ATOMS: atom_id res chain seq x y z
N ASP A 1 -23.51 -2.87 -7.72
CA ASP A 1 -23.53 -2.95 -6.25
C ASP A 1 -22.74 -4.13 -5.68
N ASN A 2 -21.47 -4.28 -6.11
CA ASN A 2 -20.59 -5.34 -5.61
C ASN A 2 -19.34 -4.77 -4.92
N ALA A 3 -19.35 -3.48 -4.51
CA ALA A 3 -18.28 -2.93 -3.70
C ALA A 3 -18.39 -3.48 -2.27
N PRO A 4 -17.27 -3.81 -1.62
CA PRO A 4 -17.27 -4.15 -0.20
C PRO A 4 -17.89 -3.04 0.65
N ASP A 5 -18.57 -3.41 1.75
CA ASP A 5 -19.06 -2.42 2.70
C ASP A 5 -17.87 -1.73 3.38
N VAL A 6 -17.88 -0.41 3.40
CA VAL A 6 -16.81 0.38 4.03
C VAL A 6 -16.66 0.09 5.53
N ASN A 7 -17.71 -0.38 6.16
CA ASN A 7 -17.70 -0.74 7.58
C ASN A 7 -16.90 -2.02 7.86
N ASP A 8 -16.84 -2.92 6.88
CA ASP A 8 -16.14 -4.21 6.96
C ASP A 8 -14.70 -4.12 6.41
N ILE A 9 -14.29 -2.94 5.91
CA ILE A 9 -12.95 -2.77 5.36
C ILE A 9 -11.92 -2.67 6.48
N ASP A 10 -10.99 -3.61 6.48
CA ASP A 10 -9.75 -3.57 7.22
C ASP A 10 -8.59 -3.19 6.27
N ILE A 11 -7.92 -2.08 6.56
CA ILE A 11 -6.75 -1.63 5.80
C ILE A 11 -5.43 -2.20 6.33
N MET A 12 -5.48 -2.94 7.43
CA MET A 12 -4.28 -3.53 8.02
C MET A 12 -3.65 -4.57 7.08
N PRO A 13 -2.32 -4.68 7.07
CA PRO A 13 -1.64 -5.67 6.26
C PRO A 13 -2.06 -7.09 6.61
N LEU A 14 -2.32 -7.89 5.59
CA LEU A 14 -2.67 -9.30 5.76
C LEU A 14 -1.41 -10.16 5.97
N GLY A 15 -1.31 -10.77 7.15
CA GLY A 15 -0.27 -11.72 7.47
C GLY A 15 1.10 -11.11 7.80
N TYR A 16 1.65 -11.57 8.89
CA TYR A 16 2.98 -11.20 9.39
C TYR A 16 3.89 -12.42 9.49
N ALA A 17 5.21 -12.19 9.49
CA ALA A 17 6.16 -13.24 9.83
C ALA A 17 6.06 -13.58 11.31
N THR A 18 6.10 -14.87 11.61
CA THR A 18 6.20 -15.40 12.98
C THR A 18 7.63 -15.80 13.28
N PHE A 19 8.11 -15.47 14.45
CA PHE A 19 9.46 -15.84 14.90
C PHE A 19 9.37 -16.84 16.06
N LEU A 20 10.19 -17.89 16.00
CA LEU A 20 10.37 -18.84 17.07
C LEU A 20 11.69 -18.53 17.76
N TYR A 21 11.69 -18.53 19.08
CA TYR A 21 12.84 -18.28 19.92
C TYR A 21 13.07 -19.46 20.85
N ASP A 22 14.33 -19.69 21.27
CA ASP A 22 14.66 -20.61 22.35
C ASP A 22 14.39 -19.96 23.72
N ASP A 23 14.62 -20.73 24.77
CA ASP A 23 14.47 -20.28 26.16
C ASP A 23 15.49 -19.22 26.59
N ALA A 24 16.58 -19.07 25.83
CA ALA A 24 17.60 -18.03 26.02
C ALA A 24 17.27 -16.75 25.19
N GLY A 25 16.17 -16.74 24.42
CA GLY A 25 15.76 -15.59 23.59
C GLY A 25 16.46 -15.50 22.24
N ASN A 26 17.19 -16.54 21.81
CA ASN A 26 17.80 -16.55 20.47
C ASN A 26 16.77 -16.96 19.42
N GLN A 27 16.73 -16.23 18.29
CA GLN A 27 15.84 -16.57 17.19
C GLN A 27 16.26 -17.89 16.53
N ILE A 28 15.43 -18.93 16.66
CA ILE A 28 15.64 -20.25 16.05
C ILE A 28 15.19 -20.26 14.59
N ARG A 29 13.98 -19.71 14.32
CA ARG A 29 13.35 -19.79 13.00
C ARG A 29 12.38 -18.63 12.75
N LYS A 30 12.34 -18.22 11.48
CA LYS A 30 11.31 -17.33 10.95
C LYS A 30 10.34 -18.15 10.10
N LEU A 31 9.05 -18.04 10.35
CA LEU A 31 7.98 -18.64 9.58
C LEU A 31 7.21 -17.51 8.88
N ALA A 32 7.03 -17.64 7.57
CA ALA A 32 6.21 -16.73 6.80
C ALA A 32 5.45 -17.53 5.74
N ALA A 33 4.14 -17.38 5.71
CA ALA A 33 3.34 -17.90 4.61
C ALA A 33 3.64 -17.10 3.33
N PRO A 34 3.27 -17.60 2.14
CA PRO A 34 3.34 -16.80 0.91
C PRO A 34 2.65 -15.44 1.12
N ASN A 35 3.31 -14.36 0.69
CA ASN A 35 2.85 -12.98 0.82
C ASN A 35 2.70 -12.43 2.26
N SER A 36 3.21 -13.12 3.28
CA SER A 36 3.15 -12.69 4.68
C SER A 36 4.52 -12.39 5.31
N ASN A 37 5.57 -12.23 4.49
CA ASN A 37 6.90 -11.85 4.97
C ASN A 37 6.93 -10.34 5.29
N ARG A 38 6.18 -9.93 6.32
CA ARG A 38 6.11 -8.57 6.85
C ARG A 38 6.66 -8.51 8.26
N LEU A 39 7.31 -7.40 8.56
CA LEU A 39 7.75 -7.01 9.89
C LEU A 39 7.09 -5.68 10.18
N PRO A 40 6.06 -5.63 11.06
CA PRO A 40 5.36 -4.39 11.31
C PRO A 40 6.27 -3.38 12.00
N VAL A 41 6.14 -2.13 11.61
CA VAL A 41 6.76 -0.97 12.25
C VAL A 41 5.75 0.14 12.34
N THR A 42 5.83 0.96 13.39
CA THR A 42 5.03 2.16 13.53
C THR A 42 5.65 3.31 12.72
N LEU A 43 4.84 4.31 12.37
CA LEU A 43 5.30 5.40 11.51
C LEU A 43 6.48 6.18 12.11
N ASP A 44 6.49 6.36 13.43
CA ASP A 44 7.57 7.03 14.17
C ASP A 44 8.90 6.25 14.14
N GLN A 45 8.87 4.95 13.87
CA GLN A 45 10.06 4.13 13.67
C GLN A 45 10.62 4.22 12.24
N ILE A 46 9.85 4.75 11.30
CA ILE A 46 10.26 4.89 9.89
C ILE A 46 10.91 6.26 9.71
N PRO A 47 12.17 6.33 9.16
CA PRO A 47 12.80 7.62 8.91
C PRO A 47 11.92 8.56 8.08
N VAL A 48 11.83 9.81 8.51
CA VAL A 48 10.98 10.82 7.89
C VAL A 48 11.33 11.04 6.41
N ASP A 49 12.62 10.95 6.08
CA ASP A 49 13.08 11.06 4.68
C ASP A 49 12.55 9.93 3.79
N LEU A 50 12.39 8.72 4.34
CA LEU A 50 11.77 7.61 3.61
C LEU A 50 10.27 7.82 3.42
N GLN A 51 9.57 8.33 4.44
CA GLN A 51 8.16 8.68 4.33
C GLN A 51 7.95 9.74 3.22
N HIS A 52 8.75 10.81 3.24
CA HIS A 52 8.71 11.87 2.23
C HIS A 52 9.05 11.37 0.83
N ALA A 53 10.06 10.51 0.69
CA ALA A 53 10.44 9.95 -0.60
C ALA A 53 9.31 9.11 -1.22
N VAL A 54 8.65 8.28 -0.41
CA VAL A 54 7.52 7.47 -0.87
C VAL A 54 6.34 8.35 -1.28
N VAL A 55 5.98 9.33 -0.45
CA VAL A 55 4.89 10.27 -0.78
C VAL A 55 5.21 11.06 -2.05
N ALA A 56 6.43 11.56 -2.19
CA ALA A 56 6.83 12.34 -3.37
C ALA A 56 6.78 11.54 -4.69
N ILE A 57 7.06 10.23 -4.63
CA ILE A 57 7.08 9.38 -5.81
C ILE A 57 5.70 8.82 -6.14
N GLU A 58 4.97 8.36 -5.13
CA GLU A 58 3.73 7.61 -5.32
C GLU A 58 2.49 8.52 -5.34
N ASP A 59 2.50 9.58 -4.53
CA ASP A 59 1.32 10.44 -4.33
C ASP A 59 1.73 11.82 -3.77
N GLU A 60 2.33 12.64 -4.61
CA GLU A 60 2.90 13.95 -4.27
C GLU A 60 1.98 14.84 -3.42
N ARG A 61 0.67 14.75 -3.63
CA ARG A 61 -0.36 15.53 -2.92
C ARG A 61 -1.13 14.72 -1.88
N PHE A 62 -0.55 13.64 -1.38
CA PHE A 62 -1.19 12.72 -0.42
C PHE A 62 -1.89 13.43 0.74
N TYR A 63 -1.25 14.45 1.31
CA TYR A 63 -1.80 15.20 2.45
C TYR A 63 -2.83 16.28 2.06
N GLU A 64 -3.02 16.53 0.76
CA GLU A 64 -3.91 17.59 0.26
C GLU A 64 -5.28 17.07 -0.20
N HIS A 65 -5.36 15.82 -0.65
CA HIS A 65 -6.59 15.23 -1.17
C HIS A 65 -7.24 14.25 -0.17
N ASN A 66 -8.48 13.84 -0.46
CA ASN A 66 -9.24 12.89 0.35
C ASN A 66 -9.46 11.57 -0.41
N GLY A 67 -8.39 10.79 -0.60
CA GLY A 67 -8.44 9.47 -1.25
C GLY A 67 -8.31 9.49 -2.78
N ILE A 68 -8.63 10.59 -3.44
CA ILE A 68 -8.52 10.77 -4.89
C ILE A 68 -7.75 12.06 -5.20
N ASP A 69 -6.70 11.95 -5.99
CA ASP A 69 -5.99 13.12 -6.54
C ASP A 69 -6.56 13.51 -7.90
N VAL A 70 -7.57 14.38 -7.92
CA VAL A 70 -8.20 14.86 -9.14
C VAL A 70 -7.21 15.62 -10.04
N LYS A 71 -6.30 16.40 -9.45
CA LYS A 71 -5.26 17.12 -10.22
C LYS A 71 -4.30 16.15 -10.91
N GLY A 72 -3.89 15.09 -10.22
CA GLY A 72 -3.06 14.03 -10.78
C GLY A 72 -3.76 13.27 -11.92
N ILE A 73 -5.04 12.95 -11.76
CA ILE A 73 -5.83 12.30 -12.81
C ILE A 73 -5.92 13.19 -14.05
N LEU A 74 -6.21 14.48 -13.88
CA LEU A 74 -6.28 15.42 -15.01
C LEU A 74 -4.92 15.58 -15.69
N ARG A 75 -3.83 15.69 -14.92
CA ARG A 75 -2.47 15.78 -15.47
C ARG A 75 -2.11 14.53 -16.28
N ALA A 76 -2.31 13.35 -15.72
CA ALA A 76 -2.02 12.08 -16.40
C ALA A 76 -2.90 11.92 -17.67
N GLY A 77 -4.17 12.29 -17.60
CA GLY A 77 -5.07 12.26 -18.76
C GLY A 77 -4.63 13.23 -19.88
N MET A 78 -4.26 14.45 -19.53
CA MET A 78 -3.75 15.42 -20.50
C MET A 78 -2.44 14.94 -21.15
N LYS A 79 -1.52 14.40 -20.37
CA LYS A 79 -0.26 13.83 -20.89
C LYS A 79 -0.54 12.69 -21.86
N ALA A 80 -1.41 11.75 -21.48
CA ALA A 80 -1.81 10.64 -22.34
C ALA A 80 -2.37 11.12 -23.69
N ILE A 81 -3.22 12.14 -23.69
CA ILE A 81 -3.82 12.70 -24.93
C ILE A 81 -2.78 13.43 -25.76
N THR A 82 -1.89 14.21 -25.15
CA THR A 82 -0.95 15.08 -25.87
C THR A 82 0.29 14.35 -26.38
N THR A 83 0.76 13.35 -25.65
CA THR A 83 2.02 12.64 -25.95
C THR A 83 1.82 11.18 -26.34
N GLY A 84 0.61 10.62 -26.14
CA GLY A 84 0.38 9.17 -26.29
C GLY A 84 1.02 8.33 -25.18
N ASP A 85 1.58 8.95 -24.15
CA ASP A 85 2.25 8.29 -23.04
C ASP A 85 1.29 8.03 -21.88
N PHE A 86 0.94 6.75 -21.68
CA PHE A 86 0.05 6.28 -20.61
C PHE A 86 0.83 5.75 -19.39
N SER A 87 2.12 6.05 -19.29
CA SER A 87 2.99 5.55 -18.22
C SER A 87 2.78 6.24 -16.87
N GLU A 88 2.19 7.45 -16.87
CA GLU A 88 1.98 8.21 -15.65
C GLU A 88 0.85 7.63 -14.81
N GLY A 89 1.18 7.18 -13.61
CA GLY A 89 0.20 6.72 -12.62
C GLY A 89 -0.53 7.90 -11.96
N ALA A 90 -1.83 7.76 -11.77
CA ALA A 90 -2.65 8.71 -11.01
C ALA A 90 -3.34 8.03 -9.81
N SER A 91 -2.85 6.86 -9.39
CA SER A 91 -3.39 6.14 -8.24
C SER A 91 -2.78 6.67 -6.95
N THR A 92 -3.62 7.03 -5.99
CA THR A 92 -3.17 7.50 -4.68
C THR A 92 -2.64 6.36 -3.80
N ILE A 93 -1.91 6.69 -2.75
CA ILE A 93 -1.45 5.75 -1.72
C ILE A 93 -2.64 4.97 -1.14
N THR A 94 -3.76 5.65 -0.85
CA THR A 94 -4.97 5.01 -0.32
C THR A 94 -5.58 4.01 -1.30
N GLN A 95 -5.66 4.34 -2.58
CA GLN A 95 -6.13 3.41 -3.63
C GLN A 95 -5.22 2.18 -3.76
N GLN A 96 -3.91 2.37 -3.70
CA GLN A 96 -2.94 1.27 -3.75
C GLN A 96 -3.06 0.37 -2.52
N LEU A 97 -3.24 0.94 -1.33
CA LEU A 97 -3.45 0.20 -0.08
C LEU A 97 -4.71 -0.68 -0.17
N LEU A 98 -5.83 -0.12 -0.63
CA LEU A 98 -7.07 -0.86 -0.83
C LEU A 98 -6.91 -1.98 -1.87
N LYS A 99 -6.25 -1.70 -2.99
CA LYS A 99 -5.97 -2.71 -4.01
C LYS A 99 -5.23 -3.90 -3.42
N ASN A 100 -4.25 -3.67 -2.56
CA ASN A 100 -3.39 -4.72 -2.02
C ASN A 100 -4.04 -5.49 -0.86
N ASN A 101 -4.87 -4.85 -0.03
CA ASN A 101 -5.41 -5.46 1.18
C ASN A 101 -6.89 -5.89 1.03
N VAL A 102 -7.67 -5.21 0.20
CA VAL A 102 -9.11 -5.49 0.04
C VAL A 102 -9.38 -6.25 -1.26
N PHE A 103 -8.81 -5.80 -2.38
CA PHE A 103 -9.03 -6.43 -3.69
C PHE A 103 -7.96 -7.48 -4.00
N THR A 104 -7.78 -8.47 -3.13
CA THR A 104 -6.66 -9.45 -3.21
C THR A 104 -6.64 -10.29 -4.51
N ASN A 105 -7.75 -10.36 -5.24
CA ASN A 105 -7.88 -11.09 -6.50
C ASN A 105 -7.51 -10.25 -7.75
N TRP A 106 -7.07 -9.01 -7.61
CA TRP A 106 -6.77 -8.12 -8.74
C TRP A 106 -5.73 -8.68 -9.72
N THR A 107 -4.84 -9.56 -9.25
CA THR A 107 -3.83 -10.23 -10.08
C THR A 107 -4.43 -11.27 -11.03
N LYS A 108 -5.67 -11.71 -10.81
CA LYS A 108 -6.39 -12.69 -11.62
C LYS A 108 -7.35 -12.07 -12.62
N GLU A 109 -7.49 -10.75 -12.62
CA GLU A 109 -8.35 -10.02 -13.54
C GLU A 109 -7.85 -10.16 -14.97
N SER A 110 -8.68 -10.70 -15.84
CA SER A 110 -8.34 -10.99 -17.25
C SER A 110 -8.92 -9.96 -18.22
N THR A 111 -10.05 -9.35 -17.87
CA THR A 111 -10.77 -8.42 -18.74
C THR A 111 -10.55 -6.96 -18.36
N TRP A 112 -10.68 -6.06 -19.36
CA TRP A 112 -10.63 -4.62 -19.11
C TRP A 112 -11.80 -4.15 -18.25
N LEU A 113 -12.97 -4.78 -18.37
CA LEU A 113 -14.17 -4.43 -17.61
C LEU A 113 -13.98 -4.72 -16.11
N GLU A 114 -13.38 -5.86 -15.76
CA GLU A 114 -13.05 -6.19 -14.37
C GLU A 114 -12.11 -5.14 -13.77
N ARG A 115 -11.05 -4.79 -14.49
CA ARG A 115 -10.06 -3.78 -14.06
C ARG A 115 -10.71 -2.39 -13.92
N PHE A 116 -11.58 -2.03 -14.84
CA PHE A 116 -12.29 -0.74 -14.80
C PHE A 116 -13.26 -0.68 -13.63
N THR A 117 -14.06 -1.74 -13.43
CA THR A 117 -15.01 -1.84 -12.30
C THR A 117 -14.27 -1.75 -10.97
N ARG A 118 -13.23 -2.53 -10.79
CA ARG A 118 -12.38 -2.45 -9.60
C ARG A 118 -11.82 -1.05 -9.40
N LYS A 119 -11.35 -0.40 -10.46
CA LYS A 119 -10.78 0.95 -10.37
C LYS A 119 -11.78 1.99 -9.87
N ILE A 120 -13.04 1.89 -10.30
CA ILE A 120 -14.12 2.74 -9.77
C ILE A 120 -14.39 2.42 -8.30
N GLN A 121 -14.42 1.14 -7.94
CA GLN A 121 -14.61 0.71 -6.55
C GLN A 121 -13.46 1.20 -5.66
N GLU A 122 -12.20 1.08 -6.10
CA GLU A 122 -11.04 1.62 -5.39
C GLU A 122 -11.17 3.12 -5.13
N GLN A 123 -11.59 3.89 -6.12
CA GLN A 123 -11.76 5.34 -5.97
C GLN A 123 -12.85 5.69 -4.96
N TYR A 124 -14.01 5.04 -5.08
CA TYR A 124 -15.10 5.24 -4.13
C TYR A 124 -14.69 4.89 -2.70
N LEU A 125 -14.12 3.69 -2.52
CA LEU A 125 -13.70 3.23 -1.20
C LEU A 125 -12.53 4.05 -0.63
N ALA A 126 -11.63 4.58 -1.46
CA ALA A 126 -10.55 5.45 -1.00
C ALA A 126 -11.10 6.71 -0.31
N VAL A 127 -12.13 7.32 -0.89
CA VAL A 127 -12.79 8.50 -0.29
C VAL A 127 -13.46 8.12 1.03
N GLU A 128 -14.22 7.03 1.05
CA GLU A 128 -14.97 6.61 2.24
C GLU A 128 -14.04 6.15 3.38
N VAL A 129 -12.95 5.45 3.06
CA VAL A 129 -11.95 5.02 4.04
C VAL A 129 -11.21 6.22 4.63
N GLU A 130 -10.79 7.18 3.82
CA GLU A 130 -10.12 8.38 4.33
C GLU A 130 -11.05 9.22 5.22
N LYS A 131 -12.32 9.32 4.83
CA LYS A 131 -13.32 9.99 5.65
C LYS A 131 -13.56 9.28 6.99
N LYS A 132 -13.58 7.93 6.98
CA LYS A 132 -13.78 7.11 8.20
C LYS A 132 -12.56 7.17 9.12
N ILE A 133 -11.36 7.03 8.60
CA ILE A 133 -10.12 7.02 9.37
C ILE A 133 -9.73 8.43 9.80
N ASN A 134 -9.90 9.41 8.92
CA ASN A 134 -9.58 10.82 9.12
C ASN A 134 -8.16 11.07 9.70
N ASN A 135 -7.20 10.22 9.31
CA ASN A 135 -5.81 10.30 9.73
C ASN A 135 -4.89 9.75 8.63
N LYS A 136 -4.17 10.62 7.95
CA LYS A 136 -3.25 10.29 6.87
C LYS A 136 -2.06 9.44 7.34
N ASP A 137 -1.59 9.67 8.55
CA ASP A 137 -0.44 8.95 9.09
C ASP A 137 -0.77 7.48 9.31
N VAL A 138 -1.99 7.15 9.75
CA VAL A 138 -2.46 5.76 9.84
C VAL A 138 -2.50 5.09 8.47
N ILE A 139 -2.94 5.81 7.44
CA ILE A 139 -2.97 5.28 6.06
C ILE A 139 -1.55 5.05 5.55
N LEU A 140 -0.65 6.01 5.74
CA LEU A 140 0.75 5.91 5.33
C LEU A 140 1.48 4.76 6.04
N GLU A 141 1.28 4.61 7.36
CA GLU A 141 1.84 3.51 8.14
C GLU A 141 1.43 2.15 7.56
N ASN A 142 0.13 1.95 7.34
CA ASN A 142 -0.38 0.70 6.77
C ASN A 142 0.12 0.47 5.35
N TYR A 143 0.24 1.51 4.53
CA TYR A 143 0.81 1.43 3.21
C TYR A 143 2.27 0.97 3.25
N LEU A 144 3.12 1.62 4.07
CA LEU A 144 4.54 1.29 4.22
C LEU A 144 4.78 -0.11 4.78
N ASN A 145 3.82 -0.65 5.54
CA ASN A 145 3.84 -2.04 6.02
C ASN A 145 3.29 -3.04 4.99
N THR A 146 2.64 -2.58 3.91
CA THR A 146 1.95 -3.45 2.94
C THR A 146 2.71 -3.62 1.63
N ILE A 147 3.38 -2.58 1.13
CA ILE A 147 3.95 -2.55 -0.22
C ILE A 147 4.89 -3.72 -0.50
N ASN A 148 4.78 -4.27 -1.71
CA ASN A 148 5.71 -5.28 -2.21
C ASN A 148 6.97 -4.60 -2.73
N LEU A 149 8.09 -4.87 -2.07
CA LEU A 149 9.41 -4.30 -2.40
C LEU A 149 10.36 -5.32 -3.05
N GLY A 150 9.79 -6.39 -3.61
CA GLY A 150 10.55 -7.42 -4.32
C GLY A 150 11.18 -8.47 -3.40
N ALA A 151 11.85 -9.46 -3.98
CA ALA A 151 12.52 -10.57 -3.30
C ALA A 151 11.67 -11.27 -2.21
N GLY A 152 10.33 -11.26 -2.39
CA GLY A 152 9.40 -11.84 -1.43
C GLY A 152 9.28 -11.03 -0.12
N THR A 153 9.61 -9.73 -0.13
CA THR A 153 9.48 -8.83 1.01
C THR A 153 8.27 -7.93 0.86
N TYR A 154 7.54 -7.78 1.94
CA TYR A 154 6.39 -6.89 2.03
C TYR A 154 6.59 -5.92 3.21
N GLY A 155 6.43 -4.64 2.92
CA GLY A 155 6.70 -3.56 3.87
C GLY A 155 8.18 -3.20 4.01
N VAL A 156 8.40 -1.96 4.43
CA VAL A 156 9.73 -1.31 4.45
C VAL A 156 10.72 -1.98 5.39
N GLN A 157 10.27 -2.46 6.56
CA GLN A 157 11.15 -3.11 7.52
C GLN A 157 11.67 -4.48 7.01
N ALA A 158 10.80 -5.28 6.39
CA ALA A 158 11.24 -6.55 5.81
C ALA A 158 12.23 -6.33 4.66
N ALA A 159 12.03 -5.28 3.87
CA ALA A 159 12.94 -4.87 2.81
C ALA A 159 14.29 -4.37 3.37
N ALA A 160 14.28 -3.51 4.39
CA ALA A 160 15.50 -3.03 5.04
C ALA A 160 16.35 -4.19 5.59
N ARG A 161 15.71 -5.17 6.21
CA ARG A 161 16.38 -6.39 6.68
C ARG A 161 16.94 -7.22 5.53
N LYS A 162 16.19 -7.35 4.44
CA LYS A 162 16.58 -8.19 3.29
C LYS A 162 17.72 -7.57 2.50
N TYR A 163 17.65 -6.28 2.20
CA TYR A 163 18.58 -5.62 1.29
C TYR A 163 19.81 -5.02 2.00
N PHE A 164 19.64 -4.58 3.24
CA PHE A 164 20.68 -3.85 3.98
C PHE A 164 21.11 -4.56 5.27
N ASN A 165 20.56 -5.73 5.56
CA ASN A 165 20.81 -6.51 6.80
C ASN A 165 20.58 -5.68 8.08
N LYS A 166 19.60 -4.75 8.05
CA LYS A 166 19.26 -3.92 9.21
C LYS A 166 18.14 -4.56 10.03
N SER A 167 18.32 -4.64 11.34
CA SER A 167 17.32 -5.15 12.28
C SER A 167 16.21 -4.12 12.56
N GLY A 168 16.51 -2.83 12.44
CA GLY A 168 15.58 -1.71 12.49
C GLY A 168 15.78 -0.79 11.29
N ILE A 169 14.71 -0.12 10.88
CA ILE A 169 14.73 0.82 9.74
C ILE A 169 15.20 2.20 10.20
#